data_47d908f1003e0da2e45409074fed1575
#
_entry.id   47d908f1003e0da2e45409074fed1575
#
_cell.length_a   1.000
_cell.length_b   1.000
_cell.length_c   1.000
_cell.angle_alpha   90.00
_cell.angle_beta   90.00
_cell.angle_gamma   90.00
#
_symmetry.space_group_name_H-M   'P 1'
#
loop_
_entity.id
_entity.type
_entity.pdbx_description
1 polymer ?
#
loop_
_entity_poly.entity_id
_entity_poly.type
_entity_poly.pdbx_seq_one_letter_code
_entity_poly.pdbx_strand_id
1 'polypeptide(L)'
;MKGTLFDLTGRVALVTGGSKGLGLAMARGYAEAGADVVISSRHQDELDVALEQITNGLDVKGLNVVADMTSRDDVKRLAETALAEMGRVDVLVNNAGSNVPEEIDAITDENWDRILELNLTSCMALTRELVPQMKERGWGRVIHISSIMGLVSKSARNAYSATKSGLLGMTRASALDLGAHGITVNSICPGPFLTDLPQSVLSEDEVAFFAQRTALGRWGDPKELVGTALLLGTDAGSYITGTEITVDGGTIVKSF
;
A
#
# COMPACT_ATOMS: atom_id res chain seq x y z
N MET A 1 10.47 17.98 7.57
CA MET A 1 11.54 16.97 7.28
C MET A 1 12.57 17.44 6.25
N LYS A 2 12.44 18.69 5.77
CA LYS A 2 13.31 19.25 4.71
C LYS A 2 14.81 19.13 5.06
N GLY A 3 15.59 18.59 4.11
CA GLY A 3 17.04 18.39 4.27
C GLY A 3 17.45 17.19 5.15
N THR A 4 16.52 16.33 5.52
CA THR A 4 16.82 15.06 6.22
C THR A 4 16.73 13.88 5.24
N LEU A 5 17.11 12.67 5.69
CA LEU A 5 16.93 11.44 4.90
C LEU A 5 15.45 11.11 4.60
N PHE A 6 14.52 11.75 5.29
CA PHE A 6 13.08 11.60 5.11
C PHE A 6 12.44 12.70 4.23
N ASP A 7 13.24 13.57 3.62
CA ASP A 7 12.77 14.65 2.76
C ASP A 7 12.33 14.13 1.39
N LEU A 8 11.11 14.44 0.98
CA LEU A 8 10.54 14.13 -0.32
C LEU A 8 10.20 15.38 -1.15
N THR A 9 10.74 16.55 -0.78
CA THR A 9 10.53 17.79 -1.53
C THR A 9 10.92 17.60 -3.01
N GLY A 10 9.99 17.90 -3.94
CA GLY A 10 10.18 17.70 -5.38
C GLY A 10 10.04 16.25 -5.87
N ARG A 11 9.53 15.36 -5.03
CA ARG A 11 9.16 13.98 -5.38
C ARG A 11 7.64 13.85 -5.46
N VAL A 12 7.18 12.82 -6.16
CA VAL A 12 5.76 12.48 -6.31
C VAL A 12 5.51 11.08 -5.76
N ALA A 13 4.55 10.96 -4.84
CA ALA A 13 4.11 9.68 -4.30
C ALA A 13 2.72 9.33 -4.84
N LEU A 14 2.57 8.13 -5.43
CA LEU A 14 1.28 7.58 -5.85
C LEU A 14 0.86 6.48 -4.88
N VAL A 15 -0.35 6.61 -4.31
CA VAL A 15 -0.91 5.63 -3.36
C VAL A 15 -2.26 5.13 -3.89
N THR A 16 -2.35 3.85 -4.24
CA THR A 16 -3.63 3.23 -4.61
C THR A 16 -4.48 2.92 -3.37
N GLY A 17 -5.81 3.05 -3.48
CA GLY A 17 -6.68 2.95 -2.31
C GLY A 17 -6.42 4.04 -1.27
N GLY A 18 -6.07 5.25 -1.74
CA GLY A 18 -5.66 6.39 -0.91
C GLY A 18 -6.80 7.18 -0.29
N SER A 19 -8.07 6.81 -0.53
CA SER A 19 -9.22 7.57 -0.01
C SER A 19 -9.52 7.29 1.46
N LYS A 20 -9.06 6.17 2.03
CA LYS A 20 -9.39 5.73 3.41
C LYS A 20 -8.26 4.96 4.07
N GLY A 21 -8.36 4.80 5.38
CA GLY A 21 -7.59 3.87 6.20
C GLY A 21 -6.07 4.02 6.05
N LEU A 22 -5.37 2.92 5.81
CA LEU A 22 -3.90 2.90 5.70
C LEU A 22 -3.39 3.72 4.53
N GLY A 23 -4.08 3.67 3.37
CA GLY A 23 -3.70 4.42 2.18
C GLY A 23 -3.75 5.93 2.42
N LEU A 24 -4.82 6.42 3.02
CA LEU A 24 -4.99 7.84 3.40
C LEU A 24 -3.88 8.29 4.36
N ALA A 25 -3.61 7.49 5.40
CA ALA A 25 -2.58 7.81 6.38
C ALA A 25 -1.17 7.87 5.75
N MET A 26 -0.84 6.91 4.88
CA MET A 26 0.45 6.91 4.18
C MET A 26 0.57 8.08 3.21
N ALA A 27 -0.49 8.39 2.43
CA ALA A 27 -0.50 9.53 1.51
C ALA A 27 -0.30 10.85 2.27
N ARG A 28 -0.98 11.04 3.41
CA ARG A 28 -0.77 12.20 4.29
C ARG A 28 0.67 12.26 4.80
N GLY A 29 1.24 11.15 5.25
CA GLY A 29 2.62 11.10 5.71
C GLY A 29 3.64 11.48 4.63
N TYR A 30 3.43 11.05 3.38
CA TYR A 30 4.27 11.48 2.26
C TYR A 30 4.14 12.97 1.95
N ALA A 31 2.91 13.51 1.99
CA ALA A 31 2.68 14.95 1.84
C ALA A 31 3.38 15.75 2.95
N GLU A 32 3.33 15.31 4.20
CA GLU A 32 4.05 15.92 5.33
C GLU A 32 5.58 15.83 5.20
N ALA A 33 6.07 14.83 4.45
CA ALA A 33 7.49 14.74 4.08
C ALA A 33 7.86 15.64 2.89
N GLY A 34 6.90 16.35 2.29
CA GLY A 34 7.11 17.31 1.20
C GLY A 34 6.88 16.73 -0.20
N ALA A 35 6.35 15.52 -0.32
CA ALA A 35 5.98 14.96 -1.63
C ALA A 35 4.69 15.59 -2.17
N ASP A 36 4.64 15.82 -3.47
CA ASP A 36 3.38 15.91 -4.18
C ASP A 36 2.71 14.53 -4.18
N VAL A 37 1.39 14.46 -4.11
CA VAL A 37 0.69 13.19 -3.94
C VAL A 37 -0.34 12.92 -5.02
N VAL A 38 -0.40 11.66 -5.47
CA VAL A 38 -1.47 11.12 -6.32
C VAL A 38 -2.17 10.04 -5.52
N ILE A 39 -3.49 10.12 -5.43
CA ILE A 39 -4.30 9.07 -4.81
C ILE A 39 -5.31 8.51 -5.81
N SER A 40 -5.62 7.22 -5.68
CA SER A 40 -6.69 6.60 -6.47
C SER A 40 -7.63 5.78 -5.62
N SER A 41 -8.89 5.78 -6.01
CA SER A 41 -9.94 4.88 -5.54
C SER A 41 -11.09 4.84 -6.57
N ARG A 42 -12.18 4.13 -6.27
CA ARG A 42 -13.32 3.98 -7.19
C ARG A 42 -14.36 5.10 -7.10
N HIS A 43 -14.32 5.91 -6.05
CA HIS A 43 -15.35 6.90 -5.73
C HIS A 43 -14.75 8.31 -5.69
N GLN A 44 -15.24 9.18 -6.57
CA GLN A 44 -14.74 10.54 -6.70
C GLN A 44 -14.97 11.38 -5.44
N ASP A 45 -16.16 11.29 -4.85
CA ASP A 45 -16.53 12.01 -3.63
C ASP A 45 -15.61 11.70 -2.44
N GLU A 46 -15.26 10.41 -2.27
CA GLU A 46 -14.31 9.98 -1.25
C GLU A 46 -12.89 10.50 -1.52
N LEU A 47 -12.50 10.53 -2.80
CA LEU A 47 -11.19 11.03 -3.22
C LEU A 47 -11.06 12.54 -2.99
N ASP A 48 -12.10 13.31 -3.25
CA ASP A 48 -12.08 14.78 -3.07
C ASP A 48 -11.88 15.13 -1.58
N VAL A 49 -12.64 14.48 -0.70
CA VAL A 49 -12.51 14.65 0.75
C VAL A 49 -11.12 14.21 1.24
N ALA A 50 -10.63 13.07 0.75
CA ALA A 50 -9.33 12.55 1.14
C ALA A 50 -8.20 13.47 0.69
N LEU A 51 -8.26 13.98 -0.54
CA LEU A 51 -7.23 14.85 -1.07
C LEU A 51 -7.13 16.16 -0.28
N GLU A 52 -8.27 16.74 0.09
CA GLU A 52 -8.32 17.91 0.98
C GLU A 52 -7.65 17.60 2.32
N GLN A 53 -7.98 16.47 2.95
CA GLN A 53 -7.35 16.03 4.20
C GLN A 53 -5.84 15.83 4.06
N ILE A 54 -5.38 15.27 2.94
CA ILE A 54 -3.96 14.98 2.69
C ILE A 54 -3.16 16.26 2.48
N THR A 55 -3.70 17.25 1.79
CA THR A 55 -2.96 18.46 1.40
C THR A 55 -3.17 19.64 2.35
N ASN A 56 -4.21 19.60 3.21
CA ASN A 56 -4.56 20.70 4.10
C ASN A 56 -3.37 21.16 4.97
N GLY A 57 -3.04 22.45 4.85
CA GLY A 57 -1.95 23.10 5.60
C GLY A 57 -0.55 22.77 5.09
N LEU A 58 -0.40 22.14 3.92
CA LEU A 58 0.88 21.78 3.31
C LEU A 58 1.06 22.50 1.96
N ASP A 59 2.31 22.81 1.63
CA ASP A 59 2.70 23.38 0.32
C ASP A 59 3.11 22.24 -0.63
N VAL A 60 2.11 21.43 -1.02
CA VAL A 60 2.28 20.29 -1.93
C VAL A 60 1.13 20.24 -2.93
N LYS A 61 1.37 19.68 -4.11
CA LYS A 61 0.32 19.41 -5.09
C LYS A 61 -0.38 18.09 -4.75
N GLY A 62 -1.68 18.04 -5.00
CA GLY A 62 -2.48 16.82 -4.89
C GLY A 62 -3.23 16.53 -6.18
N LEU A 63 -3.29 15.26 -6.56
CA LEU A 63 -4.07 14.76 -7.68
C LEU A 63 -4.87 13.54 -7.22
N ASN A 64 -6.15 13.51 -7.52
CA ASN A 64 -6.96 12.31 -7.37
C ASN A 64 -7.35 11.73 -8.75
N VAL A 65 -7.38 10.41 -8.86
CA VAL A 65 -7.74 9.70 -10.09
C VAL A 65 -8.69 8.55 -9.76
N VAL A 66 -9.88 8.60 -10.31
CA VAL A 66 -10.83 7.48 -10.19
C VAL A 66 -10.30 6.30 -11.00
N ALA A 67 -10.08 5.17 -10.34
CA ALA A 67 -9.62 3.94 -10.98
C ALA A 67 -10.12 2.70 -10.23
N ASP A 68 -10.66 1.74 -10.97
CA ASP A 68 -10.90 0.39 -10.46
C ASP A 68 -9.66 -0.47 -10.74
N MET A 69 -8.98 -0.88 -9.67
CA MET A 69 -7.75 -1.67 -9.80
C MET A 69 -8.01 -3.11 -10.30
N THR A 70 -9.26 -3.53 -10.50
CA THR A 70 -9.59 -4.78 -11.23
C THR A 70 -9.64 -4.58 -12.75
N SER A 71 -9.59 -3.34 -13.23
CA SER A 71 -9.58 -2.98 -14.65
C SER A 71 -8.17 -2.64 -15.11
N ARG A 72 -7.62 -3.42 -16.06
CA ARG A 72 -6.30 -3.17 -16.64
C ARG A 72 -6.21 -1.82 -17.35
N ASP A 73 -7.30 -1.40 -17.99
CA ASP A 73 -7.38 -0.12 -18.69
C ASP A 73 -7.35 1.04 -17.67
N ASP A 74 -8.03 0.89 -16.53
CA ASP A 74 -7.99 1.88 -15.46
C ASP A 74 -6.61 1.98 -14.81
N VAL A 75 -5.93 0.85 -14.59
CA VAL A 75 -4.55 0.82 -14.08
C VAL A 75 -3.60 1.57 -15.02
N LYS A 76 -3.72 1.32 -16.32
CA LYS A 76 -2.92 2.02 -17.34
C LYS A 76 -3.24 3.52 -17.36
N ARG A 77 -4.52 3.87 -17.40
CA ARG A 77 -4.98 5.27 -17.38
C ARG A 77 -4.51 6.00 -16.12
N LEU A 78 -4.52 5.34 -14.95
CA LEU A 78 -3.98 5.92 -13.70
C LEU A 78 -2.50 6.30 -13.85
N ALA A 79 -1.68 5.39 -14.39
CA ALA A 79 -0.27 5.66 -14.61
C ALA A 79 -0.05 6.80 -15.60
N GLU A 80 -0.73 6.77 -16.75
CA GLU A 80 -0.65 7.80 -17.79
C GLU A 80 -1.09 9.18 -17.26
N THR A 81 -2.21 9.24 -16.52
CA THR A 81 -2.70 10.49 -15.92
C THR A 81 -1.72 11.03 -14.88
N ALA A 82 -1.21 10.18 -13.99
CA ALA A 82 -0.24 10.60 -12.98
C ALA A 82 1.04 11.18 -13.63
N LEU A 83 1.54 10.55 -14.70
CA LEU A 83 2.73 11.02 -15.41
C LEU A 83 2.46 12.31 -16.20
N ALA A 84 1.28 12.45 -16.82
CA ALA A 84 0.93 13.65 -17.58
C ALA A 84 0.77 14.87 -16.67
N GLU A 85 0.08 14.73 -15.53
CA GLU A 85 -0.26 15.84 -14.64
C GLU A 85 0.85 16.21 -13.65
N MET A 86 1.60 15.21 -13.17
CA MET A 86 2.65 15.40 -12.16
C MET A 86 4.07 15.35 -12.75
N GLY A 87 4.22 14.92 -14.01
CA GLY A 87 5.50 14.81 -14.71
C GLY A 87 6.37 13.62 -14.27
N ARG A 88 6.08 13.02 -13.14
CA ARG A 88 6.84 11.90 -12.55
C ARG A 88 6.05 11.16 -11.48
N VAL A 89 6.46 9.94 -11.17
CA VAL A 89 6.11 9.21 -9.95
C VAL A 89 7.40 8.61 -9.40
N ASP A 90 7.75 8.96 -8.18
CA ASP A 90 8.98 8.53 -7.53
C ASP A 90 8.74 7.40 -6.51
N VAL A 91 7.64 7.52 -5.76
CA VAL A 91 7.22 6.52 -4.78
C VAL A 91 5.89 5.94 -5.24
N LEU A 92 5.85 4.62 -5.41
CA LEU A 92 4.62 3.88 -5.70
C LEU A 92 4.26 3.04 -4.48
N VAL A 93 3.06 3.26 -3.94
CA VAL A 93 2.48 2.42 -2.88
C VAL A 93 1.28 1.66 -3.45
N ASN A 94 1.48 0.39 -3.74
CA ASN A 94 0.44 -0.55 -4.12
C ASN A 94 -0.31 -0.99 -2.85
N ASN A 95 -1.34 -0.21 -2.47
CA ASN A 95 -2.10 -0.43 -1.24
C ASN A 95 -3.53 -0.93 -1.49
N ALA A 96 -4.13 -0.59 -2.62
CA ALA A 96 -5.48 -1.06 -2.95
C ALA A 96 -5.59 -2.58 -2.82
N GLY A 97 -6.60 -3.04 -2.12
CA GLY A 97 -6.82 -4.46 -1.91
C GLY A 97 -8.13 -4.75 -1.18
N SER A 98 -8.58 -5.99 -1.28
CA SER A 98 -9.78 -6.48 -0.62
C SER A 98 -9.64 -7.96 -0.28
N ASN A 99 -10.61 -8.47 0.46
CA ASN A 99 -10.69 -9.87 0.84
C ASN A 99 -12.15 -10.33 0.79
N VAL A 100 -12.35 -11.55 0.29
CA VAL A 100 -13.61 -12.30 0.38
C VAL A 100 -13.30 -13.55 1.17
N PRO A 101 -13.85 -13.69 2.40
CA PRO A 101 -13.63 -14.88 3.21
C PRO A 101 -14.44 -16.06 2.65
N GLU A 102 -13.75 -17.10 2.16
CA GLU A 102 -14.36 -18.33 1.66
C GLU A 102 -13.48 -19.52 2.01
N GLU A 103 -14.12 -20.63 2.43
CA GLU A 103 -13.44 -21.91 2.63
C GLU A 103 -13.02 -22.48 1.28
N ILE A 104 -12.03 -23.38 1.26
CA ILE A 104 -11.40 -23.83 0.02
C ILE A 104 -12.36 -24.49 -0.97
N ASP A 105 -13.36 -25.19 -0.47
CA ASP A 105 -14.39 -25.90 -1.24
C ASP A 105 -15.59 -25.01 -1.62
N ALA A 106 -15.64 -23.78 -1.11
CA ALA A 106 -16.70 -22.79 -1.39
C ALA A 106 -16.22 -21.62 -2.26
N ILE A 107 -14.93 -21.56 -2.59
CA ILE A 107 -14.38 -20.49 -3.44
C ILE A 107 -15.00 -20.55 -4.83
N THR A 108 -15.52 -19.42 -5.30
CA THR A 108 -15.96 -19.28 -6.69
C THR A 108 -14.81 -18.77 -7.57
N ASP A 109 -14.77 -19.21 -8.83
CA ASP A 109 -13.79 -18.73 -9.80
C ASP A 109 -13.84 -17.19 -9.93
N GLU A 110 -15.04 -16.59 -9.90
CA GLU A 110 -15.24 -15.16 -9.98
C GLU A 110 -14.57 -14.41 -8.80
N ASN A 111 -14.78 -14.87 -7.57
CA ASN A 111 -14.16 -14.26 -6.39
C ASN A 111 -12.64 -14.48 -6.37
N TRP A 112 -12.19 -15.67 -6.75
CA TRP A 112 -10.78 -15.99 -6.89
C TRP A 112 -10.09 -15.03 -7.87
N ASP A 113 -10.58 -14.97 -9.10
CA ASP A 113 -10.00 -14.14 -10.17
C ASP A 113 -10.04 -12.65 -9.80
N ARG A 114 -11.14 -12.17 -9.23
CA ARG A 114 -11.28 -10.78 -8.79
C ARG A 114 -10.27 -10.42 -7.69
N ILE A 115 -10.04 -11.31 -6.72
CA ILE A 115 -9.08 -11.05 -5.64
C ILE A 115 -7.63 -11.13 -6.15
N LEU A 116 -7.32 -12.05 -7.07
CA LEU A 116 -6.02 -12.10 -7.73
C LEU A 116 -5.76 -10.82 -8.55
N GLU A 117 -6.75 -10.41 -9.35
CA GLU A 117 -6.61 -9.21 -10.18
C GLU A 117 -6.39 -7.97 -9.31
N LEU A 118 -7.22 -7.77 -8.29
CA LEU A 118 -7.14 -6.60 -7.42
C LEU A 118 -5.84 -6.56 -6.59
N ASN A 119 -5.51 -7.66 -5.89
CA ASN A 119 -4.47 -7.63 -4.85
C ASN A 119 -3.05 -7.90 -5.38
N LEU A 120 -2.91 -8.57 -6.52
CA LEU A 120 -1.61 -9.00 -7.04
C LEU A 120 -1.35 -8.48 -8.45
N THR A 121 -2.27 -8.75 -9.37
CA THR A 121 -2.04 -8.45 -10.78
C THR A 121 -2.02 -6.96 -11.06
N SER A 122 -2.91 -6.18 -10.43
CA SER A 122 -2.91 -4.71 -10.52
C SER A 122 -1.60 -4.10 -10.03
N CYS A 123 -1.04 -4.64 -8.94
CA CYS A 123 0.25 -4.19 -8.41
C CYS A 123 1.38 -4.40 -9.42
N MET A 124 1.43 -5.57 -10.05
CA MET A 124 2.37 -5.85 -11.13
C MET A 124 2.17 -4.89 -12.30
N ALA A 125 0.91 -4.74 -12.76
CA ALA A 125 0.59 -3.91 -13.91
C ALA A 125 0.97 -2.44 -13.69
N LEU A 126 0.58 -1.84 -12.56
CA LEU A 126 0.92 -0.45 -12.24
C LEU A 126 2.43 -0.24 -12.07
N THR A 127 3.12 -1.18 -11.43
CA THR A 127 4.58 -1.15 -11.30
C THR A 127 5.24 -1.16 -12.67
N ARG A 128 4.80 -2.04 -13.58
CA ARG A 128 5.31 -2.14 -14.95
C ARG A 128 5.16 -0.83 -15.73
N GLU A 129 4.04 -0.13 -15.59
CA GLU A 129 3.80 1.14 -16.28
C GLU A 129 4.70 2.28 -15.73
N LEU A 130 5.01 2.28 -14.43
CA LEU A 130 5.74 3.38 -13.79
C LEU A 130 7.26 3.19 -13.73
N VAL A 131 7.76 1.96 -13.73
CA VAL A 131 9.19 1.66 -13.61
C VAL A 131 10.05 2.25 -14.74
N PRO A 132 9.64 2.29 -16.03
CA PRO A 132 10.48 2.83 -17.08
C PRO A 132 11.01 4.24 -16.78
N GLN A 133 10.14 5.16 -16.37
CA GLN A 133 10.53 6.53 -16.03
C GLN A 133 11.34 6.63 -14.72
N MET A 134 11.20 5.67 -13.78
CA MET A 134 12.08 5.57 -12.60
C MET A 134 13.49 5.15 -13.01
N LYS A 135 13.62 4.19 -13.94
CA LYS A 135 14.91 3.74 -14.48
C LYS A 135 15.65 4.88 -15.18
N GLU A 136 14.96 5.68 -16.00
CA GLU A 136 15.56 6.84 -16.68
C GLU A 136 16.15 7.86 -15.71
N ARG A 137 15.55 8.00 -14.51
CA ARG A 137 16.01 8.92 -13.46
C ARG A 137 16.98 8.30 -12.46
N GLY A 138 17.20 6.99 -12.51
CA GLY A 138 18.08 6.30 -11.56
C GLY A 138 17.59 6.35 -10.11
N TRP A 139 16.28 6.54 -9.88
CA TRP A 139 15.69 6.60 -8.54
C TRP A 139 14.23 6.17 -8.56
N GLY A 140 13.83 5.34 -7.61
CA GLY A 140 12.45 4.92 -7.41
C GLY A 140 12.28 4.14 -6.11
N ARG A 141 11.06 4.14 -5.59
CA ARG A 141 10.64 3.39 -4.41
C ARG A 141 9.31 2.70 -4.70
N VAL A 142 9.29 1.39 -4.69
CA VAL A 142 8.06 0.59 -4.88
C VAL A 142 7.76 -0.14 -3.57
N ILE A 143 6.57 0.06 -3.05
CA ILE A 143 6.11 -0.52 -1.79
C ILE A 143 4.82 -1.27 -2.03
N HIS A 144 4.82 -2.57 -1.76
CA HIS A 144 3.62 -3.39 -1.80
C HIS A 144 3.04 -3.55 -0.40
N ILE A 145 1.77 -3.21 -0.23
CA ILE A 145 1.07 -3.49 1.04
C ILE A 145 0.56 -4.93 0.99
N SER A 146 1.37 -5.82 1.59
CA SER A 146 1.02 -7.22 1.79
C SER A 146 0.09 -7.36 3.01
N SER A 147 0.35 -8.27 3.89
CA SER A 147 -0.35 -8.53 5.16
C SER A 147 0.46 -9.53 5.97
N ILE A 148 0.22 -9.60 7.28
CA ILE A 148 0.63 -10.79 8.05
C ILE A 148 0.06 -12.09 7.46
N MET A 149 -1.08 -12.03 6.72
CA MET A 149 -1.64 -13.18 6.01
C MET A 149 -0.82 -13.60 4.77
N GLY A 150 0.20 -12.87 4.41
CA GLY A 150 1.24 -13.30 3.45
C GLY A 150 2.34 -14.15 4.09
N LEU A 151 2.46 -14.13 5.42
CA LEU A 151 3.46 -14.84 6.22
C LEU A 151 2.84 -16.02 6.98
N VAL A 152 1.64 -15.80 7.53
CA VAL A 152 0.79 -16.80 8.21
C VAL A 152 -0.59 -16.75 7.58
N SER A 153 -1.55 -17.59 8.06
CA SER A 153 -2.91 -17.53 7.56
C SER A 153 -3.92 -17.91 8.63
N LYS A 154 -5.20 -17.82 8.31
CA LYS A 154 -6.31 -18.37 9.07
C LYS A 154 -7.37 -18.93 8.11
N SER A 155 -8.33 -19.68 8.64
CA SER A 155 -9.46 -20.22 7.87
C SER A 155 -10.14 -19.14 7.01
N ALA A 156 -10.64 -19.55 5.85
CA ALA A 156 -11.36 -18.73 4.89
C ALA A 156 -10.54 -17.51 4.35
N ARG A 157 -9.23 -17.64 4.21
CA ARG A 157 -8.34 -16.60 3.65
C ARG A 157 -7.54 -17.09 2.43
N ASN A 158 -8.02 -18.10 1.73
CA ASN A 158 -7.27 -18.77 0.68
C ASN A 158 -6.80 -17.80 -0.43
N ALA A 159 -7.70 -17.14 -1.14
CA ALA A 159 -7.36 -16.18 -2.21
C ALA A 159 -6.55 -14.99 -1.66
N TYR A 160 -6.95 -14.46 -0.50
CA TYR A 160 -6.25 -13.35 0.12
C TYR A 160 -4.81 -13.69 0.49
N SER A 161 -4.59 -14.81 1.21
CA SER A 161 -3.24 -15.25 1.59
C SER A 161 -2.40 -15.58 0.37
N ALA A 162 -2.96 -16.23 -0.65
CA ALA A 162 -2.26 -16.51 -1.90
C ALA A 162 -1.74 -15.21 -2.56
N THR A 163 -2.60 -14.17 -2.65
CA THR A 163 -2.19 -12.89 -3.25
C THR A 163 -1.15 -12.16 -2.40
N LYS A 164 -1.34 -12.13 -1.08
CA LYS A 164 -0.42 -11.44 -0.17
C LYS A 164 0.95 -12.13 -0.06
N SER A 165 0.99 -13.47 -0.13
CA SER A 165 2.25 -14.22 -0.28
C SER A 165 2.88 -14.00 -1.67
N GLY A 166 2.07 -13.93 -2.73
CA GLY A 166 2.52 -13.62 -4.09
C GLY A 166 3.24 -12.27 -4.19
N LEU A 167 2.74 -11.25 -3.48
CA LEU A 167 3.41 -9.94 -3.39
C LEU A 167 4.82 -10.04 -2.80
N LEU A 168 5.04 -10.89 -1.79
CA LEU A 168 6.37 -11.08 -1.20
C LEU A 168 7.34 -11.73 -2.20
N GLY A 169 6.86 -12.69 -3.00
CA GLY A 169 7.62 -13.27 -4.11
C GLY A 169 7.97 -12.23 -5.18
N MET A 170 6.98 -11.44 -5.60
CA MET A 170 7.17 -10.37 -6.58
C MET A 170 8.13 -9.28 -6.06
N THR A 171 8.06 -8.94 -4.79
CA THR A 171 8.98 -7.98 -4.14
C THR A 171 10.43 -8.41 -4.30
N ARG A 172 10.75 -9.68 -4.00
CA ARG A 172 12.12 -10.20 -4.12
C ARG A 172 12.63 -10.20 -5.55
N ALA A 173 11.81 -10.69 -6.50
CA ALA A 173 12.19 -10.73 -7.90
C ALA A 173 12.38 -9.32 -8.47
N SER A 174 11.44 -8.42 -8.25
CA SER A 174 11.51 -7.04 -8.74
C SER A 174 12.68 -6.25 -8.13
N ALA A 175 13.05 -6.52 -6.88
CA ALA A 175 14.23 -5.91 -6.26
C ALA A 175 15.53 -6.27 -6.98
N LEU A 176 15.65 -7.52 -7.46
CA LEU A 176 16.80 -7.97 -8.27
C LEU A 176 16.82 -7.31 -9.64
N ASP A 177 15.66 -7.19 -10.30
CA ASP A 177 15.55 -6.57 -11.61
C ASP A 177 15.85 -5.06 -11.59
N LEU A 178 15.55 -4.38 -10.49
CA LEU A 178 15.51 -2.92 -10.43
C LEU A 178 16.64 -2.29 -9.61
N GLY A 179 17.33 -3.08 -8.79
CA GLY A 179 18.37 -2.58 -7.88
C GLY A 179 19.52 -1.85 -8.60
N ALA A 180 19.99 -2.37 -9.73
CA ALA A 180 21.03 -1.73 -10.54
C ALA A 180 20.62 -0.35 -11.12
N HIS A 181 19.33 -0.04 -11.10
CA HIS A 181 18.77 1.24 -11.54
C HIS A 181 18.49 2.22 -10.38
N GLY A 182 18.97 1.95 -9.16
CA GLY A 182 18.73 2.80 -7.99
C GLY A 182 17.30 2.74 -7.46
N ILE A 183 16.53 1.71 -7.82
CA ILE A 183 15.14 1.52 -7.42
C ILE A 183 15.08 0.43 -6.36
N THR A 184 14.41 0.71 -5.24
CA THR A 184 14.14 -0.31 -4.22
C THR A 184 12.70 -0.81 -4.31
N VAL A 185 12.51 -2.09 -4.03
CA VAL A 185 11.18 -2.74 -3.98
C VAL A 185 11.04 -3.50 -2.67
N ASN A 186 10.05 -3.12 -1.86
CA ASN A 186 9.83 -3.73 -0.55
C ASN A 186 8.34 -3.98 -0.29
N SER A 187 8.04 -4.81 0.68
CA SER A 187 6.69 -5.04 1.17
C SER A 187 6.54 -4.55 2.62
N ILE A 188 5.36 -4.06 2.96
CA ILE A 188 4.92 -3.91 4.34
C ILE A 188 3.86 -4.98 4.60
N CYS A 189 3.95 -5.65 5.75
CA CYS A 189 3.00 -6.67 6.20
C CYS A 189 2.24 -6.16 7.43
N PRO A 190 1.13 -5.41 7.25
CA PRO A 190 0.34 -4.93 8.37
C PRO A 190 -0.38 -6.08 9.09
N GLY A 191 -0.49 -5.94 10.41
CA GLY A 191 -1.39 -6.71 11.25
C GLY A 191 -2.77 -6.05 11.38
N PRO A 192 -3.43 -6.19 12.55
CA PRO A 192 -4.72 -5.58 12.79
C PRO A 192 -4.58 -4.06 13.03
N PHE A 193 -5.08 -3.27 12.08
CA PHE A 193 -5.18 -1.81 12.19
C PHE A 193 -6.65 -1.40 12.26
N LEU A 194 -6.96 -0.46 13.15
CA LEU A 194 -8.30 0.06 13.32
C LEU A 194 -8.59 1.10 12.24
N THR A 195 -9.18 0.63 11.14
CA THR A 195 -9.67 1.46 10.04
C THR A 195 -11.20 1.46 10.04
N ASP A 196 -11.81 2.31 9.22
CA ASP A 196 -13.27 2.44 9.14
C ASP A 196 -13.98 1.09 8.90
N LEU A 197 -13.39 0.21 8.09
CA LEU A 197 -14.00 -1.07 7.73
C LEU A 197 -14.12 -2.04 8.94
N PRO A 198 -13.07 -2.34 9.72
CA PRO A 198 -13.23 -3.10 10.97
C PRO A 198 -14.19 -2.44 11.97
N GLN A 199 -14.13 -1.12 12.12
CA GLN A 199 -15.00 -0.40 13.04
C GLN A 199 -16.49 -0.50 12.69
N SER A 200 -16.82 -0.57 11.40
CA SER A 200 -18.21 -0.62 10.94
C SER A 200 -18.83 -2.02 10.95
N VAL A 201 -18.03 -3.08 11.02
CA VAL A 201 -18.49 -4.48 10.86
C VAL A 201 -18.22 -5.38 12.06
N LEU A 202 -17.31 -5.02 12.96
CA LEU A 202 -16.95 -5.82 14.14
C LEU A 202 -17.71 -5.32 15.39
N SER A 203 -18.17 -6.27 16.21
CA SER A 203 -18.68 -5.97 17.54
C SER A 203 -17.55 -5.56 18.50
N GLU A 204 -17.89 -4.94 19.63
CA GLU A 204 -16.91 -4.59 20.68
C GLU A 204 -16.14 -5.83 21.18
N ASP A 205 -16.81 -6.97 21.33
CA ASP A 205 -16.19 -8.23 21.74
C ASP A 205 -15.20 -8.73 20.71
N GLU A 206 -15.50 -8.63 19.42
CA GLU A 206 -14.58 -8.99 18.34
C GLU A 206 -13.39 -8.03 18.28
N VAL A 207 -13.59 -6.74 18.46
CA VAL A 207 -12.50 -5.76 18.56
C VAL A 207 -11.59 -6.11 19.73
N ALA A 208 -12.14 -6.40 20.90
CA ALA A 208 -11.38 -6.81 22.08
C ALA A 208 -10.65 -8.15 21.86
N PHE A 209 -11.28 -9.12 21.22
CA PHE A 209 -10.69 -10.41 20.88
C PHE A 209 -9.45 -10.27 19.97
N PHE A 210 -9.53 -9.45 18.94
CA PHE A 210 -8.39 -9.19 18.07
C PHE A 210 -7.28 -8.40 18.79
N ALA A 211 -7.64 -7.42 19.63
CA ALA A 211 -6.67 -6.67 20.43
C ALA A 211 -5.84 -7.60 21.33
N GLN A 212 -6.48 -8.56 21.99
CA GLN A 212 -5.82 -9.55 22.86
C GLN A 212 -4.83 -10.46 22.11
N ARG A 213 -4.95 -10.59 20.79
CA ARG A 213 -4.05 -11.39 19.95
C ARG A 213 -2.78 -10.66 19.55
N THR A 214 -2.68 -9.37 19.80
CA THR A 214 -1.43 -8.63 19.63
C THR A 214 -0.60 -8.68 20.93
N ALA A 215 0.71 -8.61 20.82
CA ALA A 215 1.57 -8.49 22.01
C ALA A 215 1.38 -7.14 22.71
N LEU A 216 1.05 -6.08 21.94
CA LEU A 216 0.77 -4.74 22.46
C LEU A 216 -0.64 -4.61 23.09
N GLY A 217 -1.50 -5.62 22.99
CA GLY A 217 -2.84 -5.65 23.59
C GLY A 217 -3.85 -4.67 22.96
N ARG A 218 -3.59 -4.16 21.76
CA ARG A 218 -4.45 -3.21 21.07
C ARG A 218 -4.34 -3.31 19.55
N TRP A 219 -5.26 -2.73 18.85
CA TRP A 219 -5.15 -2.46 17.43
C TRP A 219 -4.13 -1.36 17.14
N GLY A 220 -3.50 -1.41 15.96
CA GLY A 220 -2.68 -0.31 15.46
C GLY A 220 -3.54 0.86 14.98
N ASP A 221 -3.06 2.08 15.20
CA ASP A 221 -3.58 3.27 14.53
C ASP A 221 -2.96 3.35 13.12
N PRO A 222 -3.72 3.66 12.05
CA PRO A 222 -3.16 3.85 10.70
C PRO A 222 -1.92 4.73 10.64
N LYS A 223 -1.80 5.73 11.51
CA LYS A 223 -0.61 6.60 11.62
C LYS A 223 0.66 5.85 12.02
N GLU A 224 0.53 4.73 12.73
CA GLU A 224 1.69 3.93 13.17
C GLU A 224 2.34 3.16 12.00
N LEU A 225 1.66 3.06 10.84
CA LEU A 225 2.24 2.51 9.62
C LEU A 225 3.10 3.52 8.85
N VAL A 226 2.83 4.82 9.05
CA VAL A 226 3.47 5.91 8.30
C VAL A 226 4.98 5.91 8.44
N GLY A 227 5.50 5.64 9.66
CA GLY A 227 6.94 5.60 9.89
C GLY A 227 7.66 4.57 9.01
N THR A 228 7.07 3.38 8.86
CA THR A 228 7.63 2.34 7.97
C THR A 228 7.48 2.72 6.50
N ALA A 229 6.35 3.32 6.11
CA ALA A 229 6.14 3.79 4.75
C ALA A 229 7.16 4.88 4.37
N LEU A 230 7.43 5.84 5.27
CA LEU A 230 8.45 6.87 5.07
C LEU A 230 9.87 6.28 5.01
N LEU A 231 10.20 5.34 5.90
CA LEU A 231 11.49 4.64 5.86
C LEU A 231 11.73 4.03 4.49
N LEU A 232 10.76 3.31 3.93
CA LEU A 232 10.90 2.62 2.65
C LEU A 232 10.73 3.54 1.44
N GLY A 233 10.02 4.65 1.58
CA GLY A 233 9.71 5.60 0.50
C GLY A 233 10.75 6.71 0.31
N THR A 234 11.76 6.81 1.16
CA THR A 234 12.72 7.92 1.19
C THR A 234 14.17 7.44 1.05
N ASP A 235 15.13 8.35 1.19
CA ASP A 235 16.55 8.01 1.19
C ASP A 235 16.99 7.32 2.50
N ALA A 236 16.18 7.37 3.55
CA ALA A 236 16.40 6.61 4.77
C ALA A 236 16.39 5.08 4.53
N GLY A 237 15.62 4.61 3.55
CA GLY A 237 15.56 3.21 3.13
C GLY A 237 16.40 2.87 1.90
N SER A 238 17.33 3.70 1.49
CA SER A 238 18.09 3.54 0.23
C SER A 238 18.87 2.22 0.11
N TYR A 239 19.19 1.57 1.22
CA TYR A 239 19.87 0.27 1.24
C TYR A 239 18.95 -0.89 1.69
N ILE A 240 17.62 -0.67 1.69
CA ILE A 240 16.60 -1.66 2.03
C ILE A 240 15.87 -2.02 0.74
N THR A 241 16.05 -3.27 0.25
CA THR A 241 15.34 -3.77 -0.94
C THR A 241 15.14 -5.28 -0.87
N GLY A 242 14.05 -5.76 -1.46
CA GLY A 242 13.73 -7.19 -1.52
C GLY A 242 13.20 -7.77 -0.20
N THR A 243 12.87 -6.94 0.78
CA THR A 243 12.44 -7.37 2.11
C THR A 243 10.96 -7.11 2.36
N GLU A 244 10.45 -7.76 3.40
CA GLU A 244 9.17 -7.47 4.02
C GLU A 244 9.37 -6.96 5.46
N ILE A 245 8.66 -5.90 5.82
CA ILE A 245 8.63 -5.36 7.18
C ILE A 245 7.24 -5.61 7.78
N THR A 246 7.21 -6.38 8.86
CA THR A 246 5.99 -6.64 9.61
C THR A 246 5.70 -5.50 10.58
N VAL A 247 4.47 -4.97 10.54
CA VAL A 247 3.97 -3.92 11.43
C VAL A 247 2.63 -4.41 12.00
N ASP A 248 2.65 -5.16 13.10
CA ASP A 248 1.50 -5.94 13.53
C ASP A 248 1.26 -5.96 15.04
N GLY A 249 1.98 -5.14 15.80
CA GLY A 249 1.88 -5.15 17.25
C GLY A 249 2.30 -6.47 17.90
N GLY A 250 3.10 -7.29 17.20
CA GLY A 250 3.56 -8.59 17.66
C GLY A 250 2.52 -9.71 17.52
N THR A 251 1.58 -9.57 16.57
CA THR A 251 0.52 -10.57 16.34
C THR A 251 1.08 -11.93 15.94
N ILE A 252 1.99 -11.98 14.95
CA ILE A 252 2.46 -13.27 14.40
C ILE A 252 3.49 -13.97 15.28
N VAL A 253 4.09 -13.28 16.25
CA VAL A 253 5.04 -13.87 17.20
C VAL A 253 4.39 -14.31 18.50
N LYS A 254 3.11 -13.97 18.71
CA LYS A 254 2.35 -14.36 19.90
C LYS A 254 1.74 -15.74 19.67
N SER A 255 2.29 -16.74 20.30
CA SER A 255 1.89 -18.16 20.12
C SER A 255 0.76 -18.61 21.06
N PHE A 256 0.56 -17.92 22.20
CA PHE A 256 -0.44 -18.28 23.22
C PHE A 256 -1.10 -17.05 23.80
#